data_a768ab0e46cf8b14b6c70a802304a05b
#
_entry.id   a768ab0e46cf8b14b6c70a802304a05b
#
_cell.length_a   1.000
_cell.length_b   1.000
_cell.length_c   1.000
_cell.angle_alpha   90.00
_cell.angle_beta   90.00
_cell.angle_gamma   90.00
#
_symmetry.space_group_name_H-M   'P 1'
#
loop_
_entity.id
_entity.type
_entity.pdbx_description
1 polymer ?
#
loop_
_entity_poly.entity_id
_entity_poly.type
_entity_poly.pdbx_seq_one_letter_code
_entity_poly.pdbx_strand_id
1 'polypeptide(L)'
;MIIGLGLDLAEVERYEFDERALAWFARKVYTEYEMAYALRKRKPAERLAGFYAAKEAARKAFGFAIPWRSVGVTHERSGKPTLAFSGKASLLCERFHVTRVHLTITHTATTAAAVLILEGSA
;
A
#
# COMPACT_ATOMS: atom_id res chain seq x y z
N MET A 1 -18.88 4.61 10.51
CA MET A 1 -17.90 5.17 11.47
C MET A 1 -16.47 4.86 11.04
N ILE A 2 -15.56 5.72 11.39
CA ILE A 2 -14.14 5.44 11.14
C ILE A 2 -13.66 4.37 12.12
N ILE A 3 -13.09 3.29 11.58
CA ILE A 3 -12.57 2.18 12.36
C ILE A 3 -11.07 2.31 12.56
N GLY A 4 -10.37 2.82 11.57
CA GLY A 4 -8.92 2.93 11.64
C GLY A 4 -8.39 4.01 10.72
N LEU A 5 -7.24 4.55 11.10
CA LEU A 5 -6.54 5.58 10.35
C LEU A 5 -5.06 5.23 10.31
N GLY A 6 -4.47 5.29 9.15
CA GLY A 6 -3.04 5.06 8.99
C GLY A 6 -2.40 6.13 8.14
N LEU A 7 -1.21 6.54 8.51
CA LEU A 7 -0.39 7.48 7.77
C LEU A 7 1.03 6.96 7.78
N ASP A 8 1.68 6.97 6.63
CA ASP A 8 3.08 6.59 6.56
C ASP A 8 3.83 7.41 5.53
N LEU A 9 5.12 7.58 5.75
CA LEU A 9 6.03 8.26 4.86
C LEU A 9 7.13 7.29 4.43
N ALA A 10 7.59 7.41 3.20
CA ALA A 10 8.67 6.59 2.69
C ALA A 10 9.62 7.47 1.88
N GLU A 11 10.92 7.34 2.12
CA GLU A 11 11.93 8.06 1.36
C GLU A 11 12.18 7.36 0.04
N VAL A 12 11.97 8.06 -1.06
CA VAL A 12 12.07 7.50 -2.41
C VAL A 12 13.43 6.87 -2.67
N GLU A 13 14.50 7.50 -2.19
CA GLU A 13 15.87 7.01 -2.37
C GLU A 13 16.05 5.56 -1.92
N ARG A 14 15.35 5.15 -0.87
CA ARG A 14 15.45 3.78 -0.33
C ARG A 14 14.82 2.74 -1.26
N TYR A 15 14.10 3.17 -2.27
CA TYR A 15 13.41 2.28 -3.21
C TYR A 15 14.05 2.27 -4.59
N GLU A 16 15.22 2.85 -4.72
CA GLU A 16 16.08 2.75 -5.90
C GLU A 16 16.90 1.46 -5.81
N PHE A 17 16.22 0.33 -6.00
CA PHE A 17 16.78 -0.98 -5.75
C PHE A 17 17.72 -1.44 -6.87
N ASP A 18 18.81 -2.12 -6.49
CA ASP A 18 19.56 -2.93 -7.44
C ASP A 18 18.74 -4.20 -7.76
N GLU A 19 19.20 -5.01 -8.71
CA GLU A 19 18.47 -6.20 -9.13
C GLU A 19 18.17 -7.18 -8.00
N ARG A 20 19.14 -7.36 -7.09
CA ARG A 20 19.01 -8.31 -6.00
C ARG A 20 17.96 -7.87 -4.99
N ALA A 21 18.01 -6.61 -4.59
CA ALA A 21 17.03 -6.03 -3.67
C ALA A 21 15.65 -6.03 -4.30
N LEU A 22 15.55 -5.65 -5.58
CA LEU A 22 14.28 -5.64 -6.29
C LEU A 22 13.64 -7.02 -6.31
N ALA A 23 14.43 -8.07 -6.56
CA ALA A 23 13.92 -9.44 -6.58
C ALA A 23 13.37 -9.86 -5.21
N TRP A 24 14.06 -9.47 -4.13
CA TRP A 24 13.60 -9.77 -2.78
C TRP A 24 12.28 -9.06 -2.47
N PHE A 25 12.21 -7.76 -2.76
CA PHE A 25 10.99 -6.97 -2.53
C PHE A 25 9.82 -7.47 -3.37
N ALA A 26 10.08 -7.88 -4.61
CA ALA A 26 9.04 -8.44 -5.48
C ALA A 26 8.43 -9.73 -4.90
N ARG A 27 9.22 -10.51 -4.16
CA ARG A 27 8.72 -11.73 -3.53
C ARG A 27 8.03 -11.49 -2.21
N LYS A 28 8.53 -10.55 -1.42
CA LYS A 28 8.12 -10.41 -0.01
C LYS A 28 7.15 -9.26 0.25
N VAL A 29 7.22 -8.21 -0.56
CA VAL A 29 6.52 -6.97 -0.25
C VAL A 29 5.48 -6.62 -1.31
N TYR A 30 5.88 -6.62 -2.57
CA TYR A 30 5.01 -6.13 -3.64
C TYR A 30 4.24 -7.26 -4.32
N THR A 31 3.00 -6.96 -4.73
CA THR A 31 2.22 -7.85 -5.56
C THR A 31 2.73 -7.78 -7.01
N GLU A 32 2.33 -8.76 -7.82
CA GLU A 32 2.67 -8.74 -9.25
C GLU A 32 2.13 -7.49 -9.94
N TYR A 33 0.92 -7.09 -9.59
CA TYR A 33 0.30 -5.88 -10.12
C TYR A 33 1.15 -4.64 -9.82
N GLU A 34 1.57 -4.49 -8.55
CA GLU A 34 2.37 -3.34 -8.12
C GLU A 34 3.70 -3.27 -8.85
N MET A 35 4.37 -4.41 -9.00
CA MET A 35 5.64 -4.46 -9.71
C MET A 35 5.47 -4.09 -11.18
N ALA A 36 4.46 -4.66 -11.85
CA ALA A 36 4.20 -4.36 -13.25
C ALA A 36 3.85 -2.89 -13.44
N TYR A 37 3.06 -2.34 -12.54
CA TYR A 37 2.68 -0.92 -12.59
C TYR A 37 3.88 0.00 -12.44
N ALA A 38 4.69 -0.23 -11.39
CA ALA A 38 5.83 0.62 -11.09
C ALA A 38 6.89 0.58 -12.19
N LEU A 39 7.19 -0.61 -12.72
CA LEU A 39 8.24 -0.77 -13.72
C LEU A 39 7.90 -0.15 -15.07
N ARG A 40 6.63 0.15 -15.33
CA ARG A 40 6.24 0.88 -16.54
C ARG A 40 6.43 2.38 -16.42
N LYS A 41 6.67 2.88 -15.21
CA LYS A 41 6.78 4.32 -14.96
C LYS A 41 8.21 4.78 -15.16
N ARG A 42 8.35 6.09 -15.41
CA ARG A 42 9.65 6.70 -15.66
C ARG A 42 10.58 6.59 -14.46
N LYS A 43 10.03 6.72 -13.25
CA LYS A 43 10.79 6.60 -12.00
C LYS A 43 10.10 5.58 -11.09
N PRO A 44 10.41 4.29 -11.28
CA PRO A 44 9.76 3.24 -10.49
C PRO A 44 9.86 3.43 -8.97
N ALA A 45 10.99 3.99 -8.48
CA ALA A 45 11.19 4.18 -7.04
C ALA A 45 10.11 5.05 -6.40
N GLU A 46 9.61 6.06 -7.10
CA GLU A 46 8.53 6.89 -6.59
C GLU A 46 7.25 6.09 -6.35
N ARG A 47 6.93 5.18 -7.26
CA ARG A 47 5.75 4.34 -7.14
C ARG A 47 5.92 3.28 -6.07
N LEU A 48 7.09 2.64 -6.04
CA LEU A 48 7.39 1.61 -5.04
C LEU A 48 7.37 2.19 -3.63
N ALA A 49 7.91 3.37 -3.43
CA ALA A 49 7.85 4.07 -2.16
C ALA A 49 6.40 4.34 -1.73
N GLY A 50 5.58 4.83 -2.65
CA GLY A 50 4.16 5.10 -2.39
C GLY A 50 3.39 3.84 -2.04
N PHE A 51 3.64 2.76 -2.74
CA PHE A 51 2.98 1.47 -2.46
C PHE A 51 3.39 0.93 -1.10
N TYR A 52 4.68 1.03 -0.75
CA TYR A 52 5.13 0.60 0.57
C TYR A 52 4.48 1.43 1.67
N ALA A 53 4.43 2.74 1.50
CA ALA A 53 3.78 3.63 2.47
C ALA A 53 2.31 3.25 2.66
N ALA A 54 1.59 2.90 1.59
CA ALA A 54 0.21 2.47 1.68
C ALA A 54 0.05 1.18 2.48
N LYS A 55 0.97 0.22 2.29
CA LYS A 55 0.95 -1.04 3.04
C LYS A 55 1.21 -0.82 4.53
N GLU A 56 2.15 0.05 4.85
CA GLU A 56 2.45 0.39 6.25
C GLU A 56 1.32 1.21 6.87
N ALA A 57 0.69 2.09 6.11
CA ALA A 57 -0.49 2.81 6.58
C ALA A 57 -1.62 1.82 6.94
N ALA A 58 -1.79 0.75 6.15
CA ALA A 58 -2.78 -0.28 6.43
C ALA A 58 -2.46 -1.01 7.75
N ARG A 59 -1.20 -1.34 7.99
CA ARG A 59 -0.80 -1.95 9.27
C ARG A 59 -1.14 -1.05 10.46
N LYS A 60 -0.91 0.24 10.32
CA LYS A 60 -1.25 1.21 11.37
C LYS A 60 -2.76 1.32 11.56
N ALA A 61 -3.52 1.33 10.47
CA ALA A 61 -4.97 1.46 10.54
C ALA A 61 -5.63 0.24 11.20
N PHE A 62 -5.15 -0.95 10.92
CA PHE A 62 -5.65 -2.18 11.55
C PHE A 62 -5.06 -2.41 12.93
N GLY A 63 -3.86 -1.92 13.20
CA GLY A 63 -3.15 -2.16 14.45
C GLY A 63 -2.50 -3.53 14.53
N PHE A 64 -2.27 -4.19 13.41
CA PHE A 64 -1.68 -5.54 13.35
C PHE A 64 -0.57 -5.60 12.32
N ALA A 65 0.40 -6.47 12.58
CA ALA A 65 1.40 -6.82 11.58
C ALA A 65 0.72 -7.72 10.54
N ILE A 66 0.61 -7.22 9.33
CA ILE A 66 -0.04 -7.91 8.21
C ILE A 66 1.03 -8.17 7.16
N PRO A 67 1.07 -9.37 6.54
CA PRO A 67 2.00 -9.60 5.43
C PRO A 67 1.79 -8.53 4.35
N TRP A 68 2.86 -7.93 3.88
CA TRP A 68 2.76 -6.81 2.93
C TRP A 68 1.96 -7.15 1.68
N ARG A 69 2.09 -8.38 1.17
CA ARG A 69 1.37 -8.80 -0.04
C ARG A 69 -0.12 -9.05 0.17
N SER A 70 -0.57 -9.12 1.44
CA SER A 70 -2.00 -9.19 1.75
C SER A 70 -2.73 -7.88 1.50
N VAL A 71 -1.98 -6.80 1.37
CA VAL A 71 -2.52 -5.46 1.09
C VAL A 71 -1.94 -5.03 -0.24
N GLY A 72 -2.72 -5.14 -1.31
CA GLY A 72 -2.29 -4.78 -2.64
C GLY A 72 -2.84 -3.43 -3.07
N VAL A 73 -1.97 -2.55 -3.57
CA VAL A 73 -2.43 -1.30 -4.18
C VAL A 73 -2.82 -1.58 -5.61
N THR A 74 -4.05 -1.21 -5.95
CA THR A 74 -4.56 -1.27 -7.32
C THR A 74 -5.06 0.13 -7.69
N HIS A 75 -5.58 0.28 -8.89
CA HIS A 75 -6.07 1.59 -9.35
C HIS A 75 -7.41 1.42 -10.02
N GLU A 76 -8.29 2.37 -9.77
CA GLU A 76 -9.54 2.48 -10.52
C GLU A 76 -9.23 2.98 -11.93
N ARG A 77 -10.22 2.91 -12.82
CA ARG A 77 -10.06 3.37 -14.19
C ARG A 77 -9.63 4.85 -14.25
N SER A 78 -10.05 5.65 -13.28
CA SER A 78 -9.69 7.07 -13.17
C SER A 78 -8.23 7.29 -12.83
N GLY A 79 -7.51 6.24 -12.38
CA GLY A 79 -6.16 6.34 -11.86
C GLY A 79 -6.10 6.48 -10.34
N LYS A 80 -7.26 6.58 -9.69
CA LYS A 80 -7.31 6.70 -8.23
C LYS A 80 -6.83 5.39 -7.58
N PRO A 81 -5.87 5.45 -6.63
CA PRO A 81 -5.42 4.25 -5.95
C PRO A 81 -6.50 3.69 -5.03
N THR A 82 -6.53 2.38 -4.91
CA THR A 82 -7.39 1.67 -3.99
C THR A 82 -6.65 0.45 -3.47
N LEU A 83 -7.22 -0.25 -2.49
CA LEU A 83 -6.59 -1.44 -1.91
C LEU A 83 -7.41 -2.69 -2.23
N ALA A 84 -6.69 -3.76 -2.53
CA ALA A 84 -7.25 -5.10 -2.61
C ALA A 84 -6.67 -5.90 -1.46
N PHE A 85 -7.54 -6.46 -0.62
CA PHE A 85 -7.13 -7.25 0.52
C PHE A 85 -7.22 -8.73 0.22
N SER A 86 -6.27 -9.50 0.76
CA SER A 86 -6.26 -10.95 0.66
C SER A 86 -5.75 -11.53 1.98
N GLY A 87 -5.87 -12.85 2.15
CA GLY A 87 -5.31 -13.54 3.31
C GLY A 87 -5.69 -12.89 4.63
N LYS A 88 -4.68 -12.62 5.44
CA LYS A 88 -4.88 -12.05 6.79
C LYS A 88 -5.58 -10.70 6.75
N ALA A 89 -5.30 -9.86 5.77
CA ALA A 89 -5.94 -8.56 5.66
C ALA A 89 -7.45 -8.71 5.40
N SER A 90 -7.86 -9.65 4.55
CA SER A 90 -9.29 -9.93 4.33
C SER A 90 -9.97 -10.38 5.61
N LEU A 91 -9.32 -11.24 6.39
CA LEU A 91 -9.88 -11.71 7.67
C LEU A 91 -10.06 -10.57 8.66
N LEU A 92 -9.12 -9.63 8.69
CA LEU A 92 -9.23 -8.46 9.56
C LEU A 92 -10.35 -7.52 9.10
N CYS A 93 -10.56 -7.38 7.80
CA CYS A 93 -11.68 -6.60 7.29
C CYS A 93 -13.02 -7.18 7.74
N GLU A 94 -13.16 -8.49 7.71
CA GLU A 94 -14.37 -9.16 8.19
C GLU A 94 -14.53 -8.97 9.70
N ARG A 95 -13.45 -9.20 10.45
CA ARG A 95 -13.46 -9.10 11.90
C ARG A 95 -13.85 -7.70 12.40
N PHE A 96 -13.36 -6.67 11.74
CA PHE A 96 -13.63 -5.28 12.13
C PHE A 96 -14.79 -4.65 11.37
N HIS A 97 -15.49 -5.43 10.55
CA HIS A 97 -16.65 -4.96 9.78
C HIS A 97 -16.31 -3.77 8.89
N VAL A 98 -15.18 -3.84 8.22
CA VAL A 98 -14.76 -2.81 7.27
C VAL A 98 -15.65 -2.87 6.03
N THR A 99 -16.30 -1.76 5.71
CA THR A 99 -17.19 -1.67 4.54
C THR A 99 -16.65 -0.75 3.46
N ARG A 100 -15.78 0.20 3.81
CA ARG A 100 -15.20 1.14 2.85
C ARG A 100 -13.76 1.44 3.22
N VAL A 101 -12.96 1.68 2.21
CA VAL A 101 -11.54 2.01 2.34
C VAL A 101 -11.27 3.26 1.53
N HIS A 102 -10.63 4.23 2.16
CA HIS A 102 -10.24 5.47 1.50
C HIS A 102 -8.73 5.58 1.53
N LEU A 103 -8.12 5.63 0.35
CA LEU A 103 -6.67 5.69 0.20
C LEU A 103 -6.29 6.89 -0.63
N THR A 104 -5.30 7.63 -0.18
CA THR A 104 -4.62 8.61 -1.02
C THR A 104 -3.12 8.44 -0.90
N ILE A 105 -2.43 8.61 -2.02
CA ILE A 105 -0.97 8.52 -2.09
C ILE A 105 -0.48 9.75 -2.82
N THR A 106 0.54 10.39 -2.28
CA THR A 106 1.17 11.52 -2.94
C THR A 106 2.69 11.41 -2.81
N HIS A 107 3.42 12.11 -3.65
CA HIS A 107 4.87 12.09 -3.56
C HIS A 107 5.48 13.36 -4.13
N THR A 108 6.68 13.63 -3.65
CA THR A 108 7.61 14.57 -4.24
C THR A 108 8.73 13.75 -4.89
N ALA A 109 9.77 14.41 -5.36
CA ALA A 109 10.95 13.70 -5.88
C ALA A 109 11.66 12.87 -4.80
N THR A 110 11.51 13.24 -3.52
CA THR A 110 12.27 12.63 -2.41
C THR A 110 11.42 11.83 -1.43
N THR A 111 10.12 12.10 -1.33
CA THR A 111 9.27 11.49 -0.29
C THR A 111 7.93 11.09 -0.85
N ALA A 112 7.46 9.92 -0.46
CA ALA A 112 6.10 9.48 -0.73
C ALA A 112 5.32 9.42 0.58
N ALA A 113 4.02 9.66 0.51
CA ALA A 113 3.14 9.60 1.67
C ALA A 113 1.85 8.90 1.30
N ALA A 114 1.28 8.17 2.26
CA ALA A 114 -0.01 7.51 2.09
C ALA A 114 -0.87 7.73 3.32
N VAL A 115 -2.15 7.99 3.09
CA VAL A 115 -3.15 8.07 4.16
C VAL A 115 -4.24 7.06 3.84
N LEU A 116 -4.60 6.28 4.85
CA LEU A 116 -5.64 5.26 4.74
C LEU A 116 -6.67 5.46 5.85
N ILE A 117 -7.94 5.48 5.45
CA ILE A 117 -9.06 5.50 6.39
C ILE A 117 -9.90 4.26 6.14
N LEU A 118 -10.17 3.52 7.20
CA LEU A 118 -11.07 2.37 7.17
C LEU A 118 -12.39 2.80 7.80
N GLU A 119 -13.48 2.64 7.07
CA GLU A 119 -14.82 2.85 7.58
C GLU A 119 -15.55 1.53 7.72
N GLY A 120 -16.48 1.48 8.65
CA GLY A 120 -17.28 0.30 8.81
C GLY A 120 -18.47 0.54 9.70
N SER A 121 -19.20 -0.55 9.96
CA SER A 121 -20.34 -0.55 10.85
C SER A 121 -19.92 -0.88 12.28
N ALA A 122 -20.69 -0.40 13.21
CA ALA A 122 -20.46 -0.65 14.62
C ALA A 122 -20.65 -2.15 14.99
#